data_a264e4cf90b127959356bf7602c174a0
#
_entry.id   a264e4cf90b127959356bf7602c174a0
#
_cell.length_a   1.000
_cell.length_b   1.000
_cell.length_c   1.000
_cell.angle_alpha   90.00
_cell.angle_beta   90.00
_cell.angle_gamma   90.00
#
_symmetry.space_group_name_H-M   'P 1'
#
loop_
_entity.id
_entity.type
_entity.pdbx_description
1 polymer ?
#
loop_
_entity_poly.entity_id
_entity_poly.type
_entity_poly.pdbx_seq_one_letter_code
_entity_poly.pdbx_strand_id
1 'polypeptide(L)'
;MSTGESEPLKSLAGDPLRSPCPVACVLDLVGDRWTLLVIRDLMFGRSRFKDFAASPEGIPTNILADRLQRLLRHGLVEQVPAAAGSLRLGYQLTGKGRSLGPLLETMRDWGLKWEPATKAMMR
;
A
#
# COMPACT_ATOMS: atom_id res chain seq x y z
N MET A 1 -41.01 -10.27 4.44
CA MET A 1 -40.32 -9.75 4.26
C MET A 1 -39.10 -9.95 4.51
N SER A 2 -38.48 -9.84 3.87
CA SER A 2 -37.25 -10.05 4.06
C SER A 2 -36.80 -9.44 5.07
N THR A 3 -36.05 -9.77 5.67
CA THR A 3 -35.70 -9.16 6.71
C THR A 3 -34.63 -8.32 6.56
N GLY A 4 -34.07 -8.32 5.58
CA GLY A 4 -33.00 -7.47 5.52
C GLY A 4 -31.79 -7.89 6.21
N GLU A 5 -31.75 -9.04 6.66
CA GLU A 5 -30.66 -9.41 7.34
C GLU A 5 -29.58 -9.82 6.46
N SER A 6 -29.16 -9.17 5.49
CA SER A 6 -28.04 -9.55 4.66
C SER A 6 -26.74 -9.44 5.45
N GLU A 7 -25.80 -10.26 5.13
CA GLU A 7 -24.50 -10.17 5.75
C GLU A 7 -23.79 -8.89 5.34
N PRO A 8 -22.94 -8.34 6.20
CA PRO A 8 -22.17 -7.18 5.80
C PRO A 8 -21.30 -7.48 4.59
N LEU A 9 -21.10 -6.48 3.75
CA LEU A 9 -20.18 -6.59 2.64
C LEU A 9 -18.76 -6.73 3.17
N LYS A 10 -17.95 -7.50 2.46
CA LYS A 10 -16.60 -7.75 2.88
C LYS A 10 -15.63 -7.58 1.72
N SER A 11 -14.43 -7.14 2.03
CA SER A 11 -13.35 -7.09 1.06
C SER A 11 -12.87 -8.51 0.75
N LEU A 12 -12.00 -8.64 -0.26
CA LEU A 12 -11.41 -9.93 -0.59
C LEU A 12 -10.57 -10.50 0.55
N ALA A 13 -10.07 -9.65 1.44
CA ALA A 13 -9.32 -10.10 2.61
C ALA A 13 -10.23 -10.51 3.77
N GLY A 14 -11.55 -10.46 3.59
CA GLY A 14 -12.49 -10.84 4.62
C GLY A 14 -12.87 -9.73 5.58
N ASP A 15 -12.33 -8.54 5.42
CA ASP A 15 -12.65 -7.41 6.30
C ASP A 15 -14.01 -6.85 5.96
N PRO A 16 -14.81 -6.42 6.96
CA PRO A 16 -16.08 -5.78 6.67
C PRO A 16 -15.85 -4.46 5.92
N LEU A 17 -16.72 -4.18 4.97
CA LEU A 17 -16.67 -2.95 4.22
C LEU A 17 -17.48 -1.88 4.93
N ARG A 18 -16.89 -0.68 5.08
CA ARG A 18 -17.58 0.47 5.65
C ARG A 18 -18.66 0.97 4.70
N SER A 19 -18.46 0.80 3.41
CA SER A 19 -19.34 1.32 2.38
C SER A 19 -19.17 0.49 1.12
N PRO A 20 -20.20 0.35 0.26
CA PRO A 20 -20.03 -0.30 -1.04
C PRO A 20 -19.36 0.59 -2.08
N CYS A 21 -19.11 1.84 -1.77
CA CYS A 21 -18.46 2.76 -2.71
C CYS A 21 -17.01 2.34 -2.96
N PRO A 22 -16.60 2.13 -4.23
CA PRO A 22 -15.22 1.71 -4.50
C PRO A 22 -14.18 2.69 -3.98
N VAL A 23 -14.45 3.99 -4.03
CA VAL A 23 -13.52 4.99 -3.51
C VAL A 23 -13.36 4.84 -2.01
N ALA A 24 -14.47 4.65 -1.28
CA ALA A 24 -14.39 4.45 0.15
C ALA A 24 -13.62 3.19 0.50
N CYS A 25 -13.82 2.11 -0.26
CA CYS A 25 -13.10 0.86 -0.03
C CYS A 25 -11.60 1.02 -0.25
N VAL A 26 -11.21 1.74 -1.29
CA VAL A 26 -9.79 1.99 -1.56
C VAL A 26 -9.19 2.87 -0.46
N LEU A 27 -9.92 3.90 -0.02
CA LEU A 27 -9.44 4.74 1.07
C LEU A 27 -9.26 3.95 2.36
N ASP A 28 -10.15 3.00 2.64
CA ASP A 28 -9.99 2.16 3.82
C ASP A 28 -8.73 1.30 3.77
N LEU A 29 -8.30 0.93 2.56
CA LEU A 29 -7.10 0.13 2.38
C LEU A 29 -5.83 0.99 2.35
N VAL A 30 -5.83 2.08 1.59
CA VAL A 30 -4.62 2.85 1.32
C VAL A 30 -4.72 4.33 1.67
N GLY A 31 -5.78 4.74 2.35
CA GLY A 31 -6.03 6.16 2.59
C GLY A 31 -5.28 6.78 3.75
N ASP A 32 -4.53 5.99 4.52
CA ASP A 32 -3.71 6.53 5.59
C ASP A 32 -2.45 7.17 4.98
N ARG A 33 -1.71 7.87 5.81
CA ARG A 33 -0.57 8.64 5.31
C ARG A 33 0.63 7.79 4.90
N TRP A 34 0.64 6.49 5.22
CA TRP A 34 1.84 5.68 5.08
C TRP A 34 1.79 4.60 4.00
N THR A 35 0.62 4.02 3.77
CA THR A 35 0.51 2.81 2.93
C THR A 35 0.98 3.04 1.50
N LEU A 36 0.51 4.12 0.87
CA LEU A 36 0.93 4.39 -0.52
C LEU A 36 2.40 4.78 -0.61
N LEU A 37 2.98 5.34 0.46
CA LEU A 37 4.42 5.63 0.46
C LEU A 37 5.25 4.35 0.49
N VAL A 38 4.80 3.33 1.20
CA VAL A 38 5.46 2.03 1.19
C VAL A 38 5.36 1.41 -0.20
N ILE A 39 4.19 1.49 -0.82
CA ILE A 39 4.00 0.99 -2.19
C ILE A 39 4.90 1.74 -3.16
N ARG A 40 5.04 3.05 -3.01
CA ARG A 40 5.95 3.86 -3.83
C ARG A 40 7.39 3.32 -3.72
N ASP A 41 7.83 3.08 -2.51
CA ASP A 41 9.19 2.57 -2.28
C ASP A 41 9.39 1.21 -2.93
N LEU A 42 8.38 0.34 -2.85
CA LEU A 42 8.44 -0.96 -3.51
C LEU A 42 8.50 -0.81 -5.03
N MET A 43 7.82 0.16 -5.60
CA MET A 43 7.88 0.41 -7.03
C MET A 43 9.25 0.91 -7.47
N PHE A 44 9.98 1.56 -6.56
CA PHE A 44 11.35 1.98 -6.84
C PHE A 44 12.37 0.87 -6.60
N GLY A 45 11.92 -0.32 -6.28
CA GLY A 45 12.80 -1.47 -6.11
C GLY A 45 13.30 -1.70 -4.71
N ARG A 46 12.83 -0.92 -3.74
CA ARG A 46 13.16 -1.19 -2.35
C ARG A 46 12.44 -2.43 -1.92
N SER A 47 13.08 -3.22 -1.06
CA SER A 47 12.57 -4.54 -0.74
C SER A 47 12.67 -4.87 0.74
N ARG A 48 13.58 -4.28 1.46
CA ARG A 48 13.84 -4.68 2.83
C ARG A 48 13.25 -3.70 3.81
N PHE A 49 12.91 -4.21 5.00
CA PHE A 49 12.32 -3.39 6.05
C PHE A 49 13.15 -2.12 6.30
N LYS A 50 14.47 -2.27 6.37
CA LYS A 50 15.35 -1.11 6.63
C LYS A 50 15.26 -0.06 5.53
N ASP A 51 14.98 -0.48 4.30
CA ASP A 51 14.88 0.46 3.19
C ASP A 51 13.66 1.35 3.33
N PHE A 52 12.54 0.76 3.75
CA PHE A 52 11.32 1.52 3.97
C PHE A 52 11.46 2.43 5.19
N ALA A 53 12.12 1.93 6.24
CA ALA A 53 12.33 2.70 7.46
C ALA A 53 13.22 3.92 7.22
N ALA A 54 14.07 3.85 6.18
CA ALA A 54 14.98 4.96 5.85
C ALA A 54 14.36 5.99 4.92
N SER A 55 13.09 5.83 4.53
CA SER A 55 12.42 6.78 3.64
C SER A 55 12.31 8.15 4.30
N PRO A 56 12.36 9.22 3.48
CA PRO A 56 12.45 10.58 4.04
C PRO A 56 11.25 11.00 4.87
N GLU A 57 10.11 10.37 4.68
CA GLU A 57 8.90 10.71 5.45
C GLU A 57 8.97 10.22 6.90
N GLY A 58 9.90 9.32 7.21
CA GLY A 58 10.13 8.94 8.60
C GLY A 58 9.06 8.09 9.22
N ILE A 59 8.60 7.06 8.52
CA ILE A 59 7.56 6.18 9.07
C ILE A 59 8.06 5.50 10.35
N PRO A 60 7.29 5.55 11.45
CA PRO A 60 7.65 4.80 12.66
C PRO A 60 7.69 3.30 12.39
N THR A 61 8.64 2.60 13.00
CA THR A 61 8.86 1.19 12.67
C THR A 61 7.68 0.30 13.03
N ASN A 62 6.96 0.62 14.12
CA ASN A 62 5.78 -0.17 14.48
C ASN A 62 4.66 0.02 13.47
N ILE A 63 4.51 1.21 12.92
CA ILE A 63 3.51 1.46 11.89
C ILE A 63 3.93 0.79 10.58
N LEU A 64 5.20 0.86 10.23
CA LEU A 64 5.70 0.17 9.03
C LEU A 64 5.42 -1.33 9.11
N ALA A 65 5.72 -1.95 10.24
CA ALA A 65 5.45 -3.37 10.42
C ALA A 65 3.96 -3.67 10.23
N ASP A 66 3.09 -2.84 10.79
CA ASP A 66 1.64 -3.01 10.66
C ASP A 66 1.19 -2.87 9.20
N ARG A 67 1.71 -1.87 8.50
CA ARG A 67 1.30 -1.64 7.11
C ARG A 67 1.78 -2.75 6.19
N LEU A 68 2.98 -3.28 6.41
CA LEU A 68 3.45 -4.42 5.63
C LEU A 68 2.57 -5.65 5.85
N GLN A 69 2.13 -5.89 7.09
CA GLN A 69 1.20 -7.00 7.34
C GLN A 69 -0.13 -6.80 6.65
N ARG A 70 -0.65 -5.58 6.65
CA ARG A 70 -1.88 -5.28 5.92
C ARG A 70 -1.72 -5.49 4.43
N LEU A 71 -0.61 -5.05 3.87
CA LEU A 71 -0.36 -5.22 2.44
C LEU A 71 -0.25 -6.70 2.07
N LEU A 72 0.37 -7.50 2.93
CA LEU A 72 0.42 -8.96 2.74
C LEU A 72 -0.99 -9.56 2.79
N ARG A 73 -1.78 -9.18 3.79
CA ARG A 73 -3.12 -9.72 3.95
C ARG A 73 -4.03 -9.39 2.78
N HIS A 74 -3.89 -8.21 2.21
CA HIS A 74 -4.70 -7.79 1.08
C HIS A 74 -4.12 -8.21 -0.28
N GLY A 75 -3.02 -8.94 -0.28
CA GLY A 75 -2.46 -9.46 -1.52
C GLY A 75 -1.77 -8.41 -2.40
N LEU A 76 -1.36 -7.30 -1.80
CA LEU A 76 -0.66 -6.24 -2.55
C LEU A 76 0.85 -6.46 -2.57
N VAL A 77 1.38 -7.15 -1.58
CA VAL A 77 2.79 -7.52 -1.53
C VAL A 77 2.91 -8.99 -1.17
N GLU A 78 4.07 -9.53 -1.45
CA GLU A 78 4.43 -10.89 -1.03
C GLU A 78 5.85 -10.85 -0.47
N GLN A 79 6.15 -11.79 0.40
CA GLN A 79 7.50 -11.94 0.92
C GLN A 79 8.28 -12.86 0.01
N VAL A 80 9.52 -12.49 -0.25
CA VAL A 80 10.42 -13.25 -1.11
C VAL A 80 11.79 -13.24 -0.47
N PRO A 81 12.68 -14.17 -0.82
CA PRO A 81 14.06 -14.07 -0.35
C PRO A 81 14.67 -12.75 -0.78
N ALA A 82 15.39 -12.10 0.13
CA ALA A 82 16.00 -10.80 -0.18
C ALA A 82 17.05 -10.92 -1.29
N ALA A 83 17.65 -12.08 -1.41
CA ALA A 83 18.57 -12.40 -2.49
C ALA A 83 18.51 -13.91 -2.72
N ALA A 84 18.98 -14.36 -3.85
CA ALA A 84 18.99 -15.79 -4.16
C ALA A 84 19.74 -16.55 -3.07
N GLY A 85 19.08 -17.57 -2.50
CA GLY A 85 19.66 -18.39 -1.45
C GLY A 85 19.73 -17.76 -0.07
N SER A 86 19.21 -16.53 0.08
CA SER A 86 19.22 -15.85 1.37
C SER A 86 18.13 -16.36 2.29
N LEU A 87 18.43 -16.44 3.59
CA LEU A 87 17.42 -16.70 4.59
C LEU A 87 16.67 -15.43 5.00
N ARG A 88 17.19 -14.26 4.61
CA ARG A 88 16.51 -13.00 4.89
C ARG A 88 15.39 -12.81 3.90
N LEU A 89 14.29 -12.25 4.40
CA LEU A 89 13.13 -11.99 3.58
C LEU A 89 13.08 -10.53 3.16
N GLY A 90 12.63 -10.31 1.96
CA GLY A 90 12.28 -9.01 1.46
C GLY A 90 10.82 -9.01 1.04
N TYR A 91 10.40 -7.92 0.43
CA TYR A 91 9.04 -7.73 -0.03
C TYR A 91 9.05 -7.33 -1.50
N GLN A 92 8.03 -7.73 -2.21
CA GLN A 92 7.84 -7.25 -3.58
C GLN A 92 6.36 -7.10 -3.85
N LEU A 93 6.01 -6.24 -4.79
CA LEU A 93 4.63 -6.04 -5.18
C LEU A 93 4.12 -7.25 -5.97
N THR A 94 2.89 -7.65 -5.66
CA THR A 94 2.17 -8.58 -6.52
C THR A 94 1.66 -7.84 -7.76
N GLY A 95 1.04 -8.57 -8.69
CA GLY A 95 0.35 -7.93 -9.81
C GLY A 95 -0.69 -6.93 -9.34
N LYS A 96 -1.46 -7.29 -8.30
CA LYS A 96 -2.45 -6.39 -7.71
C LYS A 96 -1.78 -5.14 -7.15
N GLY A 97 -0.65 -5.31 -6.44
CA GLY A 97 0.07 -4.16 -5.90
C GLY A 97 0.61 -3.25 -6.99
N ARG A 98 1.18 -3.83 -8.05
CA ARG A 98 1.70 -3.04 -9.16
C ARG A 98 0.61 -2.27 -9.89
N SER A 99 -0.62 -2.76 -9.86
CA SER A 99 -1.73 -2.08 -10.53
C SER A 99 -2.08 -0.74 -9.88
N LEU A 100 -1.52 -0.43 -8.71
CA LEU A 100 -1.68 0.88 -8.09
C LEU A 100 -0.73 1.93 -8.68
N GLY A 101 0.18 1.54 -9.57
CA GLY A 101 1.10 2.48 -10.20
C GLY A 101 0.42 3.69 -10.83
N PRO A 102 -0.59 3.49 -11.70
CA PRO A 102 -1.29 4.63 -12.30
C PRO A 102 -1.92 5.57 -11.28
N LEU A 103 -2.43 5.04 -10.16
CA LEU A 103 -2.96 5.88 -9.10
C LEU A 103 -1.87 6.77 -8.50
N LEU A 104 -0.71 6.19 -8.19
CA LEU A 104 0.41 6.95 -7.66
C LEU A 104 0.89 8.01 -8.64
N GLU A 105 0.93 7.67 -9.92
CA GLU A 105 1.32 8.63 -10.95
C GLU A 105 0.36 9.80 -11.02
N THR A 106 -0.93 9.52 -10.95
CA THR A 106 -1.94 10.57 -10.95
C THR A 106 -1.81 11.47 -9.72
N MET A 107 -1.57 10.88 -8.56
CA MET A 107 -1.36 11.65 -7.34
C MET A 107 -0.12 12.52 -7.44
N ARG A 108 0.97 11.96 -7.98
CA ARG A 108 2.22 12.71 -8.19
C ARG A 108 1.95 13.92 -9.09
N ASP A 109 1.30 13.69 -10.22
CA ASP A 109 1.09 14.75 -11.20
C ASP A 109 0.17 15.84 -10.65
N TRP A 110 -0.86 15.45 -9.92
CA TRP A 110 -1.74 16.41 -9.29
C TRP A 110 -0.98 17.24 -8.25
N GLY A 111 -0.15 16.57 -7.44
CA GLY A 111 0.65 17.26 -6.44
C GLY A 111 1.64 18.25 -7.05
N LEU A 112 2.34 17.82 -8.11
CA LEU A 112 3.29 18.69 -8.78
C LEU A 112 2.61 19.92 -9.37
N LYS A 113 1.38 19.76 -9.84
CA LYS A 113 0.64 20.88 -10.45
C LYS A 113 0.12 21.87 -9.42
N TRP A 114 -0.38 21.38 -8.32
CA TRP A 114 -1.14 22.19 -7.38
C TRP A 114 -0.44 22.52 -6.07
N GLU A 115 0.63 21.78 -5.74
CA GLU A 115 1.39 21.99 -4.52
C GLU A 115 2.80 22.45 -4.88
N PRO A 116 3.02 23.75 -4.96
CA PRO A 116 4.24 24.28 -5.61
C PRO A 116 5.55 23.94 -4.90
N ALA A 117 5.50 23.58 -3.63
CA ALA A 117 6.72 23.19 -2.92
C ALA A 117 7.18 21.78 -3.21
N THR A 118 6.40 21.00 -3.99
CA THR A 118 6.73 19.60 -4.23
C THR A 118 7.60 19.44 -5.47
N LYS A 119 8.31 18.33 -5.48
CA LYS A 119 9.03 17.87 -6.66
C LYS A 119 8.97 16.35 -6.65
N ALA A 120 9.04 15.75 -7.85
CA ALA A 120 8.95 14.31 -7.94
C ALA A 120 10.10 13.64 -7.20
N MET A 121 9.76 12.66 -6.35
CA MET A 121 10.75 11.87 -5.64
C MET A 121 11.16 10.72 -6.54
N MET A 122 11.93 11.05 -7.57
CA MET A 122 12.37 10.05 -8.52
C MET A 122 13.65 9.43 -8.05
N ARG A 123 13.86 8.23 -8.46
CA ARG A 123 15.10 7.57 -8.14
C ARG A 123 16.18 8.02 -9.01
#